data_d2d5a71552a5c7b9adb242c9b82abe6a
#
_entry.id   d2d5a71552a5c7b9adb242c9b82abe6a
#
_cell.length_a   1.000
_cell.length_b   1.000
_cell.length_c   1.000
_cell.angle_alpha   90.00
_cell.angle_beta   90.00
_cell.angle_gamma   90.00
#
_symmetry.space_group_name_H-M   'P 1'
#
loop_
_entity.id
_entity.type
_entity.pdbx_description
1 polymer ?
#
loop_
_entity_poly.entity_id
_entity_poly.type
_entity_poly.pdbx_seq_one_letter_code
_entity_poly.pdbx_strand_id
1 'polypeptide(L)'
;MPIYIVLLGPPGVGKGTQAEVLAEKLQVPHISSGDIFRENIKNGTEMGKLAQTYMNKGELVPDDVTLSMIRERFSRPDCINGAILDGFPRTPAQAEAVDTMLKSFGGCVDLVPYITAPVDILMERLAGRWTCRKAGHIFHERFNPPRRQGICDFDGSELYQRDDDNPQTVMHRIEVYKDQTSPLIDYYKERGTLVEINGFMPIDQVSAQLISALKK
;
A
#
# COMPACT_ATOMS: atom_id res chain seq x y z
N MET A 1 -15.89 -17.63 2.70
CA MET A 1 -14.69 -17.71 1.84
C MET A 1 -13.78 -16.56 2.25
N PRO A 2 -12.45 -16.73 2.22
CA PRO A 2 -11.53 -15.63 2.47
C PRO A 2 -11.72 -14.53 1.41
N ILE A 3 -11.53 -13.27 1.80
CA ILE A 3 -11.62 -12.11 0.91
C ILE A 3 -10.24 -11.49 0.70
N TYR A 4 -9.83 -11.31 -0.57
CA TYR A 4 -8.55 -10.72 -0.92
C TYR A 4 -8.72 -9.49 -1.79
N ILE A 5 -8.24 -8.35 -1.29
CA ILE A 5 -8.34 -7.06 -1.96
C ILE A 5 -6.92 -6.56 -2.29
N VAL A 6 -6.71 -6.13 -3.53
CA VAL A 6 -5.45 -5.50 -3.96
C VAL A 6 -5.68 -4.02 -4.19
N LEU A 7 -5.07 -3.15 -3.39
CA LEU A 7 -5.14 -1.70 -3.59
C LEU A 7 -4.15 -1.26 -4.67
N LEU A 8 -4.66 -0.79 -5.79
CA LEU A 8 -3.87 -0.29 -6.91
C LEU A 8 -3.93 1.24 -6.98
N GLY A 9 -2.84 1.87 -7.39
CA GLY A 9 -2.75 3.32 -7.57
C GLY A 9 -1.36 3.86 -7.27
N PRO A 10 -1.05 5.09 -7.74
CA PRO A 10 0.28 5.70 -7.62
C PRO A 10 0.68 5.96 -6.16
N PRO A 11 1.98 6.19 -5.91
CA PRO A 11 2.43 6.62 -4.59
C PRO A 11 1.76 7.95 -4.19
N GLY A 12 1.42 8.10 -2.90
CA GLY A 12 0.75 9.32 -2.40
C GLY A 12 -0.77 9.37 -2.57
N VAL A 13 -1.39 8.42 -3.29
CA VAL A 13 -2.84 8.47 -3.55
C VAL A 13 -3.73 8.15 -2.34
N GLY A 14 -3.17 7.63 -1.24
CA GLY A 14 -3.89 7.34 -0.01
C GLY A 14 -4.25 5.86 0.20
N LYS A 15 -3.62 4.93 -0.51
CA LYS A 15 -3.87 3.48 -0.36
C LYS A 15 -3.80 3.00 1.08
N GLY A 16 -2.74 3.31 1.81
CA GLY A 16 -2.56 2.87 3.20
C GLY A 16 -3.68 3.34 4.11
N THR A 17 -4.09 4.63 4.03
CA THR A 17 -5.21 5.17 4.80
C THR A 17 -6.51 4.42 4.51
N GLN A 18 -6.76 4.09 3.25
CA GLN A 18 -7.96 3.34 2.86
C GLN A 18 -7.87 1.85 3.21
N ALA A 19 -6.66 1.28 3.19
CA ALA A 19 -6.42 -0.09 3.64
C ALA A 19 -6.78 -0.27 5.12
N GLU A 20 -6.42 0.67 5.98
CA GLU A 20 -6.77 0.65 7.42
C GLU A 20 -8.29 0.63 7.63
N VAL A 21 -9.03 1.51 6.92
CA VAL A 21 -10.50 1.56 6.99
C VAL A 21 -11.14 0.25 6.51
N LEU A 22 -10.63 -0.32 5.42
CA LEU A 22 -11.15 -1.58 4.89
C LEU A 22 -10.81 -2.76 5.80
N ALA A 23 -9.59 -2.80 6.35
CA ALA A 23 -9.13 -3.84 7.27
C ALA A 23 -9.99 -3.90 8.53
N GLU A 24 -10.28 -2.74 9.13
CA GLU A 24 -11.17 -2.64 10.26
C GLU A 24 -12.59 -3.13 9.92
N LYS A 25 -13.13 -2.70 8.78
CA LYS A 25 -14.48 -3.06 8.37
C LYS A 25 -14.65 -4.52 8.02
N LEU A 26 -13.67 -5.14 7.39
CA LEU A 26 -13.70 -6.54 6.92
C LEU A 26 -13.14 -7.51 7.96
N GLN A 27 -12.51 -7.02 9.02
CA GLN A 27 -11.82 -7.82 10.04
C GLN A 27 -10.77 -8.75 9.43
N VAL A 28 -9.99 -8.22 8.47
CA VAL A 28 -8.87 -8.90 7.83
C VAL A 28 -7.60 -8.04 7.94
N PRO A 29 -6.40 -8.62 7.92
CA PRO A 29 -5.17 -7.86 8.05
C PRO A 29 -4.89 -6.97 6.83
N HIS A 30 -4.34 -5.79 7.08
CA HIS A 30 -3.67 -4.96 6.09
C HIS A 30 -2.23 -5.44 5.93
N ILE A 31 -1.85 -5.84 4.72
CA ILE A 31 -0.50 -6.29 4.35
C ILE A 31 0.12 -5.26 3.43
N SER A 32 0.98 -4.41 3.98
CA SER A 32 1.73 -3.41 3.24
C SER A 32 3.16 -3.90 2.97
N SER A 33 3.54 -4.06 1.70
CA SER A 33 4.91 -4.41 1.33
C SER A 33 5.91 -3.38 1.84
N GLY A 34 5.55 -2.10 1.77
CA GLY A 34 6.38 -1.02 2.27
C GLY A 34 6.62 -1.09 3.79
N ASP A 35 5.60 -1.49 4.57
CA ASP A 35 5.74 -1.61 6.03
C ASP A 35 6.56 -2.84 6.41
N ILE A 36 6.39 -3.95 5.70
CA ILE A 36 7.24 -5.15 5.86
C ILE A 36 8.71 -4.80 5.61
N PHE A 37 9.01 -4.08 4.53
CA PHE A 37 10.38 -3.64 4.26
C PHE A 37 10.91 -2.71 5.34
N ARG A 38 10.14 -1.71 5.77
CA ARG A 38 10.55 -0.77 6.84
C ARG A 38 10.79 -1.47 8.18
N GLU A 39 9.96 -2.46 8.52
CA GLU A 39 10.18 -3.28 9.72
C GLU A 39 11.49 -4.06 9.63
N ASN A 40 11.78 -4.68 8.49
CA ASN A 40 13.03 -5.39 8.27
C ASN A 40 14.26 -4.47 8.28
N ILE A 41 14.15 -3.25 7.72
CA ILE A 41 15.20 -2.22 7.79
C ILE A 41 15.44 -1.84 9.25
N LYS A 42 14.40 -1.56 10.03
CA LYS A 42 14.47 -1.21 11.44
C LYS A 42 15.13 -2.32 12.27
N ASN A 43 14.84 -3.58 11.94
CA ASN A 43 15.41 -4.75 12.61
C ASN A 43 16.81 -5.14 12.09
N GLY A 44 17.33 -4.45 11.08
CA GLY A 44 18.69 -4.68 10.54
C GLY A 44 18.88 -6.02 9.85
N THR A 45 17.79 -6.65 9.36
CA THR A 45 17.88 -7.93 8.63
C THR A 45 18.61 -7.77 7.30
N GLU A 46 19.20 -8.83 6.76
CA GLU A 46 19.86 -8.80 5.44
C GLU A 46 18.88 -8.40 4.34
N MET A 47 17.64 -8.91 4.39
CA MET A 47 16.58 -8.51 3.45
C MET A 47 16.21 -7.03 3.61
N GLY A 48 16.19 -6.51 4.85
CA GLY A 48 15.96 -5.10 5.12
C GLY A 48 17.06 -4.19 4.56
N LYS A 49 18.32 -4.57 4.72
CA LYS A 49 19.47 -3.84 4.14
C LYS A 49 19.38 -3.80 2.61
N LEU A 50 19.04 -4.93 1.99
CA LEU A 50 18.85 -5.02 0.54
C LEU A 50 17.68 -4.12 0.10
N ALA A 51 16.52 -4.25 0.74
CA ALA A 51 15.33 -3.43 0.43
C ALA A 51 15.61 -1.93 0.54
N GLN A 52 16.38 -1.51 1.55
CA GLN A 52 16.76 -0.11 1.75
C GLN A 52 17.51 0.48 0.55
N THR A 53 18.37 -0.31 -0.12
CA THR A 53 19.14 0.18 -1.28
C THR A 53 18.26 0.56 -2.47
N TYR A 54 17.15 -0.18 -2.67
CA TYR A 54 16.15 0.12 -3.71
C TYR A 54 15.19 1.22 -3.29
N MET A 55 14.67 1.15 -2.06
CA MET A 55 13.71 2.13 -1.55
C MET A 55 14.27 3.55 -1.52
N ASN A 56 15.54 3.72 -1.13
CA ASN A 56 16.20 5.02 -1.11
C ASN A 56 16.32 5.66 -2.51
N LYS A 57 16.34 4.85 -3.56
CA LYS A 57 16.33 5.30 -4.95
C LYS A 57 14.93 5.45 -5.52
N GLY A 58 13.89 4.97 -4.83
CA GLY A 58 12.51 4.93 -5.33
C GLY A 58 12.24 3.78 -6.30
N GLU A 59 13.14 2.80 -6.37
CA GLU A 59 13.04 1.59 -7.20
C GLU A 59 12.23 0.50 -6.50
N LEU A 60 11.78 -0.51 -7.28
CA LEU A 60 11.15 -1.70 -6.71
C LEU A 60 12.20 -2.65 -6.15
N VAL A 61 11.91 -3.22 -4.98
CA VAL A 61 12.69 -4.34 -4.43
C VAL A 61 12.49 -5.55 -5.34
N PRO A 62 13.53 -6.36 -5.62
CA PRO A 62 13.44 -7.54 -6.49
C PRO A 62 12.26 -8.46 -6.16
N ASP A 63 11.65 -9.03 -7.19
CA ASP A 63 10.40 -9.79 -7.08
C ASP A 63 10.55 -11.03 -6.18
N ASP A 64 11.66 -11.75 -6.25
CA ASP A 64 11.96 -12.91 -5.43
C ASP A 64 12.01 -12.59 -3.92
N VAL A 65 12.64 -11.47 -3.57
CA VAL A 65 12.71 -10.97 -2.19
C VAL A 65 11.31 -10.56 -1.72
N THR A 66 10.62 -9.77 -2.53
CA THR A 66 9.26 -9.29 -2.22
C THR A 66 8.28 -10.46 -2.03
N LEU A 67 8.28 -11.42 -2.96
CA LEU A 67 7.42 -12.61 -2.90
C LEU A 67 7.70 -13.47 -1.68
N SER A 68 8.98 -13.66 -1.32
CA SER A 68 9.36 -14.41 -0.13
C SER A 68 8.77 -13.80 1.14
N MET A 69 8.92 -12.49 1.31
CA MET A 69 8.43 -11.77 2.48
C MET A 69 6.90 -11.74 2.56
N ILE A 70 6.23 -11.56 1.43
CA ILE A 70 4.76 -11.59 1.35
C ILE A 70 4.24 -12.99 1.67
N ARG A 71 4.85 -14.04 1.14
CA ARG A 71 4.45 -15.44 1.42
C ARG A 71 4.58 -15.78 2.91
N GLU A 72 5.67 -15.36 3.56
CA GLU A 72 5.84 -15.50 5.00
C GLU A 72 4.71 -14.79 5.76
N ARG A 73 4.37 -13.55 5.39
CA ARG A 73 3.29 -12.78 6.02
C ARG A 73 1.93 -13.46 5.87
N PHE A 74 1.64 -14.02 4.69
CA PHE A 74 0.39 -14.74 4.42
C PHE A 74 0.25 -16.06 5.18
N SER A 75 1.35 -16.67 5.60
CA SER A 75 1.32 -17.91 6.39
C SER A 75 0.86 -17.71 7.85
N ARG A 76 0.72 -16.46 8.30
CA ARG A 76 0.29 -16.15 9.66
C ARG A 76 -1.21 -16.41 9.83
N PRO A 77 -1.65 -16.88 11.02
CA PRO A 77 -3.05 -17.28 11.26
C PRO A 77 -4.08 -16.16 11.04
N ASP A 78 -3.69 -14.90 11.18
CA ASP A 78 -4.58 -13.75 10.97
C ASP A 78 -5.04 -13.58 9.52
N CYS A 79 -4.36 -14.23 8.55
CA CYS A 79 -4.71 -14.18 7.13
C CYS A 79 -5.75 -15.23 6.70
N ILE A 80 -6.24 -16.08 7.62
CA ILE A 80 -7.15 -17.18 7.27
C ILE A 80 -8.47 -16.71 6.65
N ASN A 81 -8.93 -15.52 7.00
CA ASN A 81 -10.16 -14.92 6.49
C ASN A 81 -9.92 -13.99 5.28
N GLY A 82 -8.69 -13.88 4.81
CA GLY A 82 -8.31 -13.00 3.70
C GLY A 82 -7.31 -11.92 4.11
N ALA A 83 -7.09 -10.95 3.23
CA ALA A 83 -6.17 -9.85 3.46
C ALA A 83 -6.41 -8.68 2.50
N ILE A 84 -5.95 -7.49 2.88
CA ILE A 84 -5.83 -6.33 2.01
C ILE A 84 -4.36 -6.12 1.68
N LEU A 85 -4.04 -6.20 0.39
CA LEU A 85 -2.69 -6.00 -0.14
C LEU A 85 -2.48 -4.53 -0.52
N ASP A 86 -1.48 -3.90 0.05
CA ASP A 86 -1.08 -2.53 -0.26
C ASP A 86 0.39 -2.48 -0.72
N GLY A 87 0.61 -1.86 -1.88
CA GLY A 87 1.91 -1.74 -2.49
C GLY A 87 2.49 -3.05 -3.04
N PHE A 88 1.66 -4.05 -3.21
CA PHE A 88 1.94 -5.34 -3.82
C PHE A 88 0.63 -5.98 -4.32
N PRO A 89 0.60 -6.60 -5.55
CA PRO A 89 1.70 -6.65 -6.54
C PRO A 89 1.99 -5.28 -7.17
N ARG A 90 3.19 -5.14 -7.76
CA ARG A 90 3.62 -3.96 -8.53
C ARG A 90 4.07 -4.27 -9.94
N THR A 91 4.21 -5.54 -10.29
CA THR A 91 4.53 -5.99 -11.65
C THR A 91 3.57 -7.09 -12.08
N PRO A 92 3.35 -7.33 -13.39
CA PRO A 92 2.55 -8.46 -13.86
C PRO A 92 3.05 -9.81 -13.34
N ALA A 93 4.37 -10.02 -13.27
CA ALA A 93 4.95 -11.24 -12.72
C ALA A 93 4.59 -11.44 -11.23
N GLN A 94 4.60 -10.36 -10.44
CA GLN A 94 4.12 -10.41 -9.06
C GLN A 94 2.62 -10.73 -8.99
N ALA A 95 1.79 -10.19 -9.89
CA ALA A 95 0.35 -10.47 -9.91
C ALA A 95 0.05 -11.95 -10.20
N GLU A 96 0.74 -12.55 -11.16
CA GLU A 96 0.65 -13.99 -11.44
C GLU A 96 1.07 -14.85 -10.25
N ALA A 97 2.13 -14.43 -9.54
CA ALA A 97 2.58 -15.09 -8.33
C ALA A 97 1.57 -14.97 -7.19
N VAL A 98 0.89 -13.81 -7.05
CA VAL A 98 -0.24 -13.62 -6.11
C VAL A 98 -1.37 -14.57 -6.43
N ASP A 99 -1.81 -14.62 -7.70
CA ASP A 99 -2.90 -15.52 -8.12
C ASP A 99 -2.57 -16.98 -7.78
N THR A 100 -1.33 -17.40 -8.02
CA THR A 100 -0.87 -18.75 -7.68
C THR A 100 -0.84 -19.01 -6.18
N MET A 101 -0.37 -18.03 -5.42
CA MET A 101 -0.30 -18.10 -3.97
C MET A 101 -1.71 -18.18 -3.36
N LEU A 102 -2.62 -17.29 -3.76
CA LEU A 102 -3.98 -17.24 -3.22
C LEU A 102 -4.77 -18.51 -3.51
N LYS A 103 -4.57 -19.13 -4.67
CA LYS A 103 -5.16 -20.45 -4.99
C LYS A 103 -4.75 -21.52 -3.98
N SER A 104 -3.51 -21.50 -3.48
CA SER A 104 -3.07 -22.45 -2.45
C SER A 104 -3.74 -22.22 -1.09
N PHE A 105 -4.28 -21.03 -0.85
CA PHE A 105 -5.10 -20.68 0.32
C PHE A 105 -6.60 -20.79 0.06
N GLY A 106 -7.02 -21.31 -1.09
CA GLY A 106 -8.43 -21.53 -1.44
C GLY A 106 -9.17 -20.26 -1.83
N GLY A 107 -8.45 -19.21 -2.29
CA GLY A 107 -9.02 -17.92 -2.69
C GLY A 107 -8.48 -17.40 -4.03
N CYS A 108 -8.94 -16.23 -4.40
CA CYS A 108 -8.48 -15.45 -5.55
C CYS A 108 -8.55 -13.96 -5.20
N VAL A 109 -8.06 -13.09 -6.07
CA VAL A 109 -8.27 -11.64 -5.92
C VAL A 109 -9.74 -11.32 -6.22
N ASP A 110 -10.48 -10.84 -5.20
CA ASP A 110 -11.91 -10.55 -5.30
C ASP A 110 -12.19 -9.14 -5.84
N LEU A 111 -11.37 -8.15 -5.44
CA LEU A 111 -11.56 -6.75 -5.81
C LEU A 111 -10.22 -6.03 -5.91
N VAL A 112 -10.10 -5.17 -6.92
CA VAL A 112 -8.94 -4.29 -7.11
C VAL A 112 -9.40 -2.85 -7.22
N PRO A 113 -9.54 -2.13 -6.10
CA PRO A 113 -9.77 -0.69 -6.13
C PRO A 113 -8.56 0.03 -6.74
N TYR A 114 -8.76 0.62 -7.90
CA TYR A 114 -7.77 1.48 -8.56
C TYR A 114 -8.02 2.93 -8.16
N ILE A 115 -7.23 3.43 -7.21
CA ILE A 115 -7.37 4.78 -6.68
C ILE A 115 -6.51 5.74 -7.51
N THR A 116 -7.12 6.80 -8.03
CA THR A 116 -6.46 7.80 -8.91
C THR A 116 -6.47 9.19 -8.30
N ALA A 117 -5.45 9.98 -8.59
CA ALA A 117 -5.41 11.43 -8.31
C ALA A 117 -4.44 12.13 -9.28
N PRO A 118 -4.60 13.45 -9.51
CA PRO A 118 -3.65 14.26 -10.28
C PRO A 118 -2.23 14.24 -9.69
N VAL A 119 -1.22 14.34 -10.55
CA VAL A 119 0.20 14.21 -10.13
C VAL A 119 0.63 15.31 -9.15
N ASP A 120 0.18 16.53 -9.35
CA ASP A 120 0.40 17.66 -8.43
C ASP A 120 -0.10 17.37 -7.02
N ILE A 121 -1.27 16.77 -6.90
CA ILE A 121 -1.84 16.33 -5.61
C ILE A 121 -1.02 15.19 -4.98
N LEU A 122 -0.52 14.25 -5.79
CA LEU A 122 0.35 13.19 -5.30
C LEU A 122 1.66 13.75 -4.72
N MET A 123 2.25 14.72 -5.41
CA MET A 123 3.45 15.43 -4.95
C MET A 123 3.20 16.16 -3.64
N GLU A 124 2.12 16.95 -3.53
CA GLU A 124 1.73 17.65 -2.31
C GLU A 124 1.53 16.66 -1.14
N ARG A 125 0.81 15.57 -1.37
CA ARG A 125 0.52 14.56 -0.34
C ARG A 125 1.77 13.84 0.16
N LEU A 126 2.75 13.58 -0.69
CA LEU A 126 3.98 12.93 -0.30
C LEU A 126 4.94 13.90 0.42
N ALA A 127 5.05 15.14 -0.05
CA ALA A 127 5.88 16.16 0.57
C ALA A 127 5.42 16.53 2.00
N GLY A 128 4.10 16.58 2.23
CA GLY A 128 3.53 16.91 3.54
C GLY A 128 3.24 15.71 4.44
N ARG A 129 3.67 14.49 4.07
CA ARG A 129 3.42 13.27 4.83
C ARG A 129 4.33 13.16 6.05
N TRP A 130 3.71 12.79 7.18
CA TRP A 130 4.39 12.41 8.41
C TRP A 130 4.01 10.99 8.82
N THR A 131 4.95 10.25 9.35
CA THR A 131 4.77 8.84 9.73
C THR A 131 5.12 8.65 11.20
N CYS A 132 4.28 7.93 11.92
CA CYS A 132 4.53 7.55 13.32
C CYS A 132 5.70 6.55 13.38
N ARG A 133 6.69 6.87 14.20
CA ARG A 133 7.91 6.05 14.34
C ARG A 133 7.66 4.68 14.96
N LYS A 134 6.64 4.56 15.82
CA LYS A 134 6.32 3.32 16.54
C LYS A 134 5.44 2.38 15.72
N ALA A 135 4.30 2.87 15.25
CA ALA A 135 3.24 2.04 14.66
C ALA A 135 2.94 2.36 13.18
N GLY A 136 3.63 3.35 12.58
CA GLY A 136 3.46 3.65 11.16
C GLY A 136 2.21 4.48 10.81
N HIS A 137 1.43 4.96 11.79
CA HIS A 137 0.27 5.81 11.55
C HIS A 137 0.64 7.01 10.66
N ILE A 138 -0.25 7.35 9.73
CA ILE A 138 0.01 8.38 8.71
C ILE A 138 -0.72 9.68 9.07
N PHE A 139 0.03 10.76 9.07
CA PHE A 139 -0.46 12.12 9.21
C PHE A 139 -0.05 12.95 8.00
N HIS A 140 -0.69 14.09 7.84
CA HIS A 140 -0.35 15.07 6.81
C HIS A 140 -0.55 16.47 7.36
N GLU A 141 0.40 17.36 7.12
CA GLU A 141 0.36 18.72 7.67
C GLU A 141 -0.90 19.52 7.32
N ARG A 142 -1.53 19.24 6.17
CA ARG A 142 -2.74 19.92 5.68
C ARG A 142 -3.99 19.05 5.70
N PHE A 143 -3.90 17.79 5.23
CA PHE A 143 -5.08 16.95 4.99
C PHE A 143 -5.50 16.10 6.19
N ASN A 144 -4.55 15.80 7.10
CA ASN A 144 -4.80 15.06 8.33
C ASN A 144 -3.75 15.47 9.37
N PRO A 145 -3.77 16.71 9.89
CA PRO A 145 -2.75 17.17 10.81
C PRO A 145 -2.87 16.49 12.18
N PRO A 146 -1.74 16.19 12.85
CA PRO A 146 -1.77 15.73 14.22
C PRO A 146 -2.25 16.84 15.15
N ARG A 147 -2.92 16.49 16.25
CA ARG A 147 -3.38 17.43 17.27
C ARG A 147 -2.23 18.21 17.89
N ARG A 148 -1.08 17.57 18.02
CA ARG A 148 0.17 18.18 18.48
C ARG A 148 1.24 17.94 17.45
N GLN A 149 1.85 19.00 16.94
CA GLN A 149 2.90 18.92 15.93
C GLN A 149 4.03 17.97 16.35
N GLY A 150 4.42 17.06 15.46
CA GLY A 150 5.49 16.09 15.67
C GLY A 150 5.16 14.90 16.56
N ILE A 151 3.91 14.80 17.07
CA ILE A 151 3.48 13.73 17.99
C ILE A 151 2.30 12.95 17.40
N CYS A 152 2.37 11.64 17.45
CA CYS A 152 1.31 10.74 17.02
C CYS A 152 0.11 10.81 17.99
N ASP A 153 -1.10 11.03 17.46
CA ASP A 153 -2.32 11.15 18.27
C ASP A 153 -2.77 9.81 18.89
N PHE A 154 -2.31 8.68 18.32
CA PHE A 154 -2.73 7.35 18.73
C PHE A 154 -1.86 6.75 19.85
N ASP A 155 -0.55 6.97 19.81
CA ASP A 155 0.40 6.30 20.72
C ASP A 155 1.43 7.23 21.35
N GLY A 156 1.35 8.55 21.05
CA GLY A 156 2.24 9.57 21.63
C GLY A 156 3.68 9.53 21.14
N SER A 157 4.02 8.68 20.16
CA SER A 157 5.36 8.61 19.62
C SER A 157 5.68 9.76 18.67
N GLU A 158 6.98 9.95 18.38
CA GLU A 158 7.47 10.94 17.44
C GLU A 158 7.00 10.66 16.01
N LEU A 159 6.65 11.73 15.27
CA LEU A 159 6.42 11.69 13.84
C LEU A 159 7.70 12.05 13.08
N TYR A 160 7.94 11.38 11.97
CA TYR A 160 9.09 11.64 11.09
C TYR A 160 8.65 11.64 9.62
N GLN A 161 9.41 12.31 8.77
CA GLN A 161 9.27 12.20 7.32
C GLN A 161 10.11 11.03 6.81
N ARG A 162 9.59 10.28 5.86
CA ARG A 162 10.31 9.15 5.27
C ARG A 162 11.41 9.65 4.35
N ASP A 163 12.55 8.94 4.31
CA ASP A 163 13.69 9.29 3.44
C ASP A 163 13.31 9.25 1.94
N ASP A 164 12.34 8.40 1.58
CA ASP A 164 11.83 8.25 0.21
C ASP A 164 10.73 9.26 -0.17
N ASP A 165 10.41 10.23 0.70
CA ASP A 165 9.45 11.31 0.43
C ASP A 165 10.10 12.64 -0.01
N ASN A 166 11.40 12.65 -0.31
CA ASN A 166 12.03 13.80 -0.93
C ASN A 166 11.56 13.98 -2.39
N PRO A 167 11.48 15.22 -2.93
CA PRO A 167 10.87 15.49 -4.23
C PRO A 167 11.46 14.70 -5.41
N GLN A 168 12.77 14.47 -5.42
CA GLN A 168 13.45 13.74 -6.49
C GLN A 168 13.05 12.26 -6.48
N THR A 169 13.11 11.62 -5.31
CA THR A 169 12.70 10.22 -5.14
C THR A 169 11.21 10.04 -5.45
N VAL A 170 10.38 10.99 -5.03
CA VAL A 170 8.93 10.97 -5.31
C VAL A 170 8.65 10.99 -6.81
N MET A 171 9.30 11.87 -7.56
CA MET A 171 9.15 11.91 -9.03
C MET A 171 9.57 10.58 -9.66
N HIS A 172 10.71 10.05 -9.26
CA HIS A 172 11.17 8.75 -9.76
C HIS A 172 10.19 7.60 -9.41
N ARG A 173 9.63 7.58 -8.21
CA ARG A 173 8.59 6.60 -7.82
C ARG A 173 7.34 6.68 -8.69
N ILE A 174 6.95 7.88 -9.12
CA ILE A 174 5.83 8.07 -10.05
C ILE A 174 6.17 7.53 -11.43
N GLU A 175 7.40 7.72 -11.92
CA GLU A 175 7.89 7.15 -13.18
C GLU A 175 7.92 5.63 -13.12
N VAL A 176 8.54 5.05 -12.08
CA VAL A 176 8.57 3.60 -11.86
C VAL A 176 7.16 3.01 -11.78
N TYR A 177 6.21 3.71 -11.12
CA TYR A 177 4.82 3.29 -11.10
C TYR A 177 4.21 3.27 -12.51
N LYS A 178 4.44 4.31 -13.31
CA LYS A 178 3.92 4.38 -14.70
C LYS A 178 4.47 3.26 -15.56
N ASP A 179 5.76 2.97 -15.43
CA ASP A 179 6.44 2.00 -16.30
C ASP A 179 6.18 0.54 -15.89
N GLN A 180 6.21 0.25 -14.59
CA GLN A 180 6.22 -1.13 -14.10
C GLN A 180 4.89 -1.57 -13.47
N THR A 181 4.12 -0.63 -12.87
CA THR A 181 2.91 -0.97 -12.12
C THR A 181 1.63 -0.66 -12.89
N SER A 182 1.60 0.37 -13.73
CA SER A 182 0.41 0.72 -14.50
C SER A 182 -0.11 -0.41 -15.42
N PRO A 183 0.72 -1.33 -15.95
CA PRO A 183 0.23 -2.48 -16.70
C PRO A 183 -0.73 -3.40 -15.90
N LEU A 184 -0.71 -3.33 -14.58
CA LEU A 184 -1.67 -4.05 -13.73
C LEU A 184 -3.12 -3.55 -13.89
N ILE A 185 -3.32 -2.33 -14.38
CA ILE A 185 -4.66 -1.78 -14.65
C ILE A 185 -5.35 -2.65 -15.68
N ASP A 186 -4.70 -2.91 -16.81
CA ASP A 186 -5.24 -3.76 -17.87
C ASP A 186 -5.35 -5.22 -17.40
N TYR A 187 -4.33 -5.72 -16.70
CA TYR A 187 -4.31 -7.07 -16.13
C TYR A 187 -5.56 -7.37 -15.27
N TYR A 188 -5.95 -6.47 -14.37
CA TYR A 188 -7.11 -6.66 -13.51
C TYR A 188 -8.44 -6.24 -14.16
N LYS A 189 -8.39 -5.32 -15.12
CA LYS A 189 -9.56 -4.94 -15.92
C LYS A 189 -10.06 -6.10 -16.78
N GLU A 190 -9.15 -6.82 -17.45
CA GLU A 190 -9.47 -8.02 -18.23
C GLU A 190 -10.08 -9.15 -17.37
N ARG A 191 -9.74 -9.20 -16.10
CA ARG A 191 -10.30 -10.16 -15.12
C ARG A 191 -11.62 -9.71 -14.49
N GLY A 192 -12.06 -8.49 -14.78
CA GLY A 192 -13.32 -7.95 -14.26
C GLY A 192 -13.29 -7.61 -12.76
N THR A 193 -12.11 -7.56 -12.13
CA THR A 193 -11.95 -7.27 -10.71
C THR A 193 -11.63 -5.81 -10.41
N LEU A 194 -11.23 -5.02 -11.43
CA LEU A 194 -10.83 -3.62 -11.27
C LEU A 194 -12.04 -2.70 -11.08
N VAL A 195 -11.99 -1.84 -10.08
CA VAL A 195 -12.96 -0.75 -9.86
C VAL A 195 -12.22 0.56 -9.67
N GLU A 196 -12.48 1.53 -10.53
CA GLU A 196 -11.86 2.85 -10.44
C GLU A 196 -12.48 3.70 -9.32
N ILE A 197 -11.64 4.33 -8.51
CA ILE A 197 -11.98 5.13 -7.33
C ILE A 197 -11.30 6.50 -7.44
N ASN A 198 -12.09 7.58 -7.32
CA ASN A 198 -11.56 8.93 -7.31
C ASN A 198 -10.90 9.24 -5.94
N GLY A 199 -9.58 9.18 -5.87
CA GLY A 199 -8.79 9.47 -4.67
C GLY A 199 -8.57 10.97 -4.40
N PHE A 200 -9.06 11.87 -5.25
CA PHE A 200 -8.97 13.32 -5.02
C PHE A 200 -10.09 13.87 -4.12
N MET A 201 -10.97 13.00 -3.64
CA MET A 201 -12.05 13.38 -2.72
C MET A 201 -11.57 13.32 -1.24
N PRO A 202 -12.36 13.90 -0.29
CA PRO A 202 -12.14 13.71 1.13
C PRO A 202 -12.06 12.23 1.53
N ILE A 203 -11.29 11.91 2.57
CA ILE A 203 -10.97 10.53 2.98
C ILE A 203 -12.25 9.70 3.19
N ASP A 204 -13.24 10.26 3.87
CA ASP A 204 -14.54 9.61 4.15
C ASP A 204 -15.33 9.28 2.88
N GLN A 205 -15.28 10.15 1.88
CA GLN A 205 -15.96 9.92 0.61
C GLN A 205 -15.25 8.85 -0.23
N VAL A 206 -13.92 8.82 -0.23
CA VAL A 206 -13.14 7.71 -0.85
C VAL A 206 -13.48 6.40 -0.16
N SER A 207 -13.50 6.38 1.17
CA SER A 207 -13.89 5.21 1.97
C SER A 207 -15.30 4.73 1.62
N ALA A 208 -16.26 5.64 1.46
CA ALA A 208 -17.64 5.29 1.08
C ALA A 208 -17.72 4.65 -0.32
N GLN A 209 -16.95 5.14 -1.30
CA GLN A 209 -16.86 4.54 -2.63
C GLN A 209 -16.29 3.12 -2.56
N LEU A 210 -15.20 2.92 -1.81
CA LEU A 210 -14.57 1.60 -1.61
C LEU A 210 -15.53 0.60 -0.98
N ILE A 211 -16.23 1.02 0.09
CA ILE A 211 -17.22 0.18 0.76
C ILE A 211 -18.40 -0.17 -0.16
N SER A 212 -18.81 0.76 -1.03
CA SER A 212 -19.86 0.49 -2.02
C SER A 212 -19.40 -0.51 -3.08
N ALA A 213 -18.12 -0.48 -3.46
CA ALA A 213 -17.55 -1.42 -4.42
C ALA A 213 -17.51 -2.88 -3.90
N LEU A 214 -17.42 -3.07 -2.58
CA LEU A 214 -17.45 -4.41 -1.94
C LEU A 214 -18.83 -5.09 -1.98
N LYS A 215 -19.89 -4.35 -2.31
CA LYS A 215 -21.26 -4.88 -2.31
C LYS A 215 -21.72 -5.39 -3.68
N LYS A 216 -20.85 -5.25 -4.68
CA LYS A 216 -21.10 -5.71 -6.05
C LYS A 216 -20.50 -7.09 -6.27
#